data_2181d8f6e2f5dafba6c023f27c305580
#
_entry.id   2181d8f6e2f5dafba6c023f27c305580
#
_cell.length_a   1.000
_cell.length_b   1.000
_cell.length_c   1.000
_cell.angle_alpha   90.00
_cell.angle_beta   90.00
_cell.angle_gamma   90.00
#
_symmetry.space_group_name_H-M   'P 1'
#
loop_
_entity.id
_entity.type
_entity.pdbx_description
1 polymer ?
#
loop_
_entity_poly.entity_id
_entity_poly.type
_entity_poly.pdbx_seq_one_letter_code
_entity_poly.pdbx_strand_id
1 'polypeptide(L)'
;MKKKIVIITDAWYPQVNGVVTTYTNIIQNIDRDIYEVEVIEPSQFKRIPFPFYREIQLSFCTRSQMRTILQELNPVHRYHIATEGPLGVAAKRVLEEWGMGYTTAYHTKFPDYLKKMFFFPKSLTQRYINWFHKKSRFVFVPSESVAYENPNWHTKILGKGYNTVFKPITKKANEIKTLLYVGRVSKEKNIEDFCSIYIPGTHKVVVGNGPEKKRLKKIYPDVEFVGYKFGKDLAEYYQDADVFVFPSKTDTFGIVVLEAMACGTPAAAYPVTGPKDQIINGLNGYTSHSLSNAVLQCFALDNQAVYNTVKDVSWKKSTDKFLEDIE
;
A
#
# COMPACT_ATOMS: atom_id res chain seq x y z
N MET A 1 -15.52 -30.37 -2.14
CA MET A 1 -15.22 -29.43 -1.02
C MET A 1 -14.47 -28.24 -1.58
N LYS A 2 -14.78 -27.02 -1.13
CA LYS A 2 -14.03 -25.81 -1.50
C LYS A 2 -12.62 -25.85 -0.91
N LYS A 3 -11.66 -25.26 -1.60
CA LYS A 3 -10.30 -25.09 -1.11
C LYS A 3 -10.27 -23.93 -0.10
N LYS A 4 -10.02 -24.24 1.18
CA LYS A 4 -9.99 -23.21 2.23
C LYS A 4 -8.64 -22.53 2.30
N ILE A 5 -8.64 -21.21 2.20
CA ILE A 5 -7.48 -20.32 2.37
C ILE A 5 -7.65 -19.53 3.66
N VAL A 6 -6.66 -19.58 4.55
CA VAL A 6 -6.63 -18.76 5.77
C VAL A 6 -5.62 -17.64 5.61
N ILE A 7 -6.11 -16.40 5.70
CA ILE A 7 -5.29 -15.19 5.66
C ILE A 7 -5.17 -14.63 7.08
N ILE A 8 -3.95 -14.46 7.58
CA ILE A 8 -3.67 -13.92 8.92
C ILE A 8 -3.07 -12.52 8.76
N THR A 9 -3.68 -11.51 9.39
CA THR A 9 -3.25 -10.12 9.25
C THR A 9 -3.42 -9.30 10.53
N ASP A 10 -2.46 -8.42 10.81
CA ASP A 10 -2.54 -7.42 11.89
C ASP A 10 -3.16 -6.09 11.39
N ALA A 11 -3.43 -5.97 10.08
CA ALA A 11 -4.01 -4.79 9.45
C ALA A 11 -5.36 -5.15 8.82
N TRP A 12 -6.45 -4.67 9.43
CA TRP A 12 -7.81 -4.86 8.95
C TRP A 12 -8.70 -3.67 9.29
N TYR A 13 -9.96 -3.69 8.87
CA TYR A 13 -10.90 -2.63 9.20
C TYR A 13 -10.95 -2.34 10.71
N PRO A 14 -11.12 -1.07 11.12
CA PRO A 14 -11.38 0.15 10.32
C PRO A 14 -10.11 0.88 9.80
N GLN A 15 -8.95 0.23 9.78
CA GLN A 15 -7.72 0.84 9.27
C GLN A 15 -7.85 1.12 7.76
N VAL A 16 -7.36 2.29 7.32
CA VAL A 16 -7.27 2.68 5.91
C VAL A 16 -5.80 2.66 5.49
N ASN A 17 -5.39 1.59 4.82
CA ASN A 17 -4.01 1.42 4.34
C ASN A 17 -3.93 0.42 3.18
N GLY A 18 -2.78 0.36 2.50
CA GLY A 18 -2.57 -0.48 1.34
C GLY A 18 -2.68 -1.98 1.58
N VAL A 19 -2.47 -2.47 2.82
CA VAL A 19 -2.61 -3.89 3.17
C VAL A 19 -4.09 -4.27 3.17
N VAL A 20 -4.92 -3.49 3.88
CA VAL A 20 -6.38 -3.68 3.91
C VAL A 20 -6.96 -3.62 2.50
N THR A 21 -6.60 -2.59 1.73
CA THR A 21 -7.03 -2.46 0.33
C THR A 21 -6.66 -3.70 -0.49
N THR A 22 -5.43 -4.19 -0.36
CA THR A 22 -4.95 -5.36 -1.12
C THR A 22 -5.79 -6.60 -0.82
N TYR A 23 -5.87 -6.99 0.45
CA TYR A 23 -6.55 -8.26 0.79
C TYR A 23 -8.06 -8.19 0.66
N THR A 24 -8.69 -7.04 0.92
CA THR A 24 -10.11 -6.86 0.62
C THR A 24 -10.40 -7.08 -0.86
N ASN A 25 -9.61 -6.47 -1.75
CA ASN A 25 -9.83 -6.64 -3.18
C ASN A 25 -9.50 -8.07 -3.66
N ILE A 26 -8.43 -8.69 -3.17
CA ILE A 26 -8.14 -10.10 -3.45
C ILE A 26 -9.34 -10.97 -3.06
N ILE A 27 -9.84 -10.86 -1.84
CA ILE A 27 -10.95 -11.64 -1.32
C ILE A 27 -12.25 -11.40 -2.11
N GLN A 28 -12.50 -10.17 -2.56
CA GLN A 28 -13.66 -9.83 -3.38
C GLN A 28 -13.60 -10.44 -4.79
N ASN A 29 -12.41 -10.67 -5.34
CA ASN A 29 -12.20 -11.22 -6.67
C ASN A 29 -11.93 -12.73 -6.69
N ILE A 30 -11.90 -13.39 -5.54
CA ILE A 30 -11.79 -14.86 -5.44
C ILE A 30 -13.09 -15.52 -5.87
N ASP A 31 -12.96 -16.58 -6.67
CA ASP A 31 -14.09 -17.42 -7.03
C ASP A 31 -14.59 -18.22 -5.81
N ARG A 32 -15.78 -17.86 -5.33
CA ARG A 32 -16.40 -18.43 -4.15
C ARG A 32 -16.95 -19.84 -4.36
N ASP A 33 -17.03 -20.30 -5.58
CA ASP A 33 -17.46 -21.69 -5.87
C ASP A 33 -16.28 -22.66 -5.67
N ILE A 34 -15.05 -22.19 -5.91
CA ILE A 34 -13.82 -22.98 -5.77
C ILE A 34 -13.19 -22.79 -4.39
N TYR A 35 -13.18 -21.56 -3.87
CA TYR A 35 -12.44 -21.20 -2.66
C TYR A 35 -13.35 -20.72 -1.52
N GLU A 36 -12.97 -21.07 -0.31
CA GLU A 36 -13.44 -20.50 0.96
C GLU A 36 -12.31 -19.73 1.59
N VAL A 37 -12.54 -18.47 1.98
CA VAL A 37 -11.51 -17.61 2.59
C VAL A 37 -11.91 -17.21 3.99
N GLU A 38 -11.06 -17.54 4.95
CA GLU A 38 -11.16 -17.13 6.33
C GLU A 38 -10.07 -16.12 6.66
N VAL A 39 -10.43 -15.07 7.40
CA VAL A 39 -9.49 -14.01 7.80
C VAL A 39 -9.37 -14.00 9.31
N ILE A 40 -8.14 -14.23 9.81
CA ILE A 40 -7.79 -14.02 11.21
C ILE A 40 -7.25 -12.60 11.34
N GLU A 41 -7.98 -11.74 12.06
CA GLU A 41 -7.77 -10.29 12.04
C GLU A 41 -7.91 -9.66 13.45
N PRO A 42 -7.49 -8.39 13.64
CA PRO A 42 -7.37 -7.77 14.96
C PRO A 42 -8.63 -7.72 15.82
N SER A 43 -9.85 -7.65 15.24
CA SER A 43 -11.08 -7.51 16.02
C SER A 43 -11.42 -8.74 16.87
N GLN A 44 -10.87 -9.90 16.47
CA GLN A 44 -11.06 -11.19 17.19
C GLN A 44 -10.26 -11.27 18.50
N PHE A 45 -9.41 -10.28 18.79
CA PHE A 45 -8.48 -10.30 19.92
C PHE A 45 -8.56 -9.05 20.79
N LYS A 46 -7.98 -9.13 22.00
CA LYS A 46 -7.74 -7.92 22.81
C LYS A 46 -6.76 -7.01 22.08
N ARG A 47 -7.09 -5.72 22.01
CA ARG A 47 -6.33 -4.72 21.26
C ARG A 47 -5.83 -3.62 22.17
N ILE A 48 -4.63 -3.12 21.87
CA ILE A 48 -4.07 -1.90 22.48
C ILE A 48 -3.68 -0.95 21.36
N PRO A 49 -4.08 0.32 21.42
CA PRO A 49 -3.67 1.30 20.41
C PRO A 49 -2.15 1.46 20.43
N PHE A 50 -1.55 1.49 19.23
CA PHE A 50 -0.12 1.72 19.09
C PHE A 50 0.23 3.15 19.56
N PRO A 51 1.29 3.32 20.39
CA PRO A 51 1.71 4.63 20.85
C PRO A 51 1.92 5.59 19.66
N PHE A 52 1.39 6.82 19.75
CA PHE A 52 1.43 7.88 18.72
C PHE A 52 0.57 7.66 17.46
N TYR A 53 0.06 6.43 17.21
CA TYR A 53 -0.78 6.08 16.06
C TYR A 53 -1.99 5.27 16.54
N ARG A 54 -2.93 5.93 17.20
CA ARG A 54 -4.10 5.29 17.84
C ARG A 54 -5.00 4.54 16.85
N GLU A 55 -4.93 4.87 15.56
CA GLU A 55 -5.62 4.15 14.51
C GLU A 55 -5.00 2.77 14.21
N ILE A 56 -3.74 2.55 14.58
CA ILE A 56 -3.08 1.25 14.49
C ILE A 56 -3.32 0.52 15.81
N GLN A 57 -3.99 -0.62 15.75
CA GLN A 57 -4.27 -1.45 16.91
C GLN A 57 -3.33 -2.67 16.91
N LEU A 58 -2.56 -2.83 17.97
CA LEU A 58 -1.79 -4.04 18.21
C LEU A 58 -2.69 -5.08 18.88
N SER A 59 -2.75 -6.26 18.31
CA SER A 59 -3.55 -7.38 18.83
C SER A 59 -2.70 -8.31 19.67
N PHE A 60 -3.20 -8.68 20.83
CA PHE A 60 -2.54 -9.67 21.67
C PHE A 60 -3.15 -11.04 21.45
N CYS A 61 -2.42 -11.92 20.80
CA CYS A 61 -2.76 -13.30 20.59
C CYS A 61 -1.68 -14.20 21.19
N THR A 62 -2.06 -15.05 22.12
CA THR A 62 -1.14 -16.08 22.61
C THR A 62 -1.01 -17.20 21.59
N ARG A 63 0.11 -17.94 21.65
CA ARG A 63 0.32 -19.14 20.81
C ARG A 63 -0.80 -20.18 21.01
N SER A 64 -1.30 -20.34 22.23
CA SER A 64 -2.40 -21.28 22.54
C SER A 64 -3.70 -20.85 21.87
N GLN A 65 -4.07 -19.57 21.96
CA GLN A 65 -5.26 -19.05 21.28
C GLN A 65 -5.18 -19.24 19.76
N MET A 66 -4.06 -18.87 19.15
CA MET A 66 -3.85 -19.06 17.70
C MET A 66 -3.94 -20.54 17.32
N ARG A 67 -3.39 -21.43 18.14
CA ARG A 67 -3.47 -22.89 17.92
C ARG A 67 -4.93 -23.37 17.89
N THR A 68 -5.74 -22.99 18.88
CA THR A 68 -7.16 -23.35 18.94
C THR A 68 -7.90 -22.88 17.70
N ILE A 69 -7.74 -21.60 17.31
CA ILE A 69 -8.39 -21.03 16.12
C ILE A 69 -7.98 -21.81 14.86
N LEU A 70 -6.70 -22.06 14.66
CA LEU A 70 -6.21 -22.78 13.47
C LEU A 70 -6.67 -24.25 13.46
N GLN A 71 -6.84 -24.90 14.62
CA GLN A 71 -7.41 -26.25 14.73
C GLN A 71 -8.89 -26.28 14.34
N GLU A 72 -9.68 -25.31 14.78
CA GLU A 72 -11.11 -25.21 14.47
C GLU A 72 -11.37 -24.94 12.96
N LEU A 73 -10.43 -24.26 12.28
CA LEU A 73 -10.52 -23.98 10.86
C LEU A 73 -10.18 -25.18 9.96
N ASN A 74 -9.54 -26.23 10.48
CA ASN A 74 -9.13 -27.38 9.67
C ASN A 74 -10.35 -28.15 9.08
N PRO A 75 -10.24 -28.71 7.87
CA PRO A 75 -9.05 -28.75 7.03
C PRO A 75 -8.78 -27.44 6.26
N VAL A 76 -7.54 -26.98 6.27
CA VAL A 76 -7.09 -25.77 5.55
C VAL A 76 -6.19 -26.18 4.39
N HIS A 77 -6.48 -25.64 3.20
CA HIS A 77 -5.70 -25.90 1.99
C HIS A 77 -4.40 -25.09 1.96
N ARG A 78 -4.48 -23.77 2.29
CA ARG A 78 -3.32 -22.86 2.30
C ARG A 78 -3.39 -21.84 3.42
N TYR A 79 -2.24 -21.54 4.00
CA TYR A 79 -2.04 -20.49 4.99
C TYR A 79 -1.22 -19.35 4.39
N HIS A 80 -1.70 -18.12 4.54
CA HIS A 80 -1.03 -16.90 4.13
C HIS A 80 -0.94 -15.91 5.28
N ILE A 81 0.27 -15.53 5.68
CA ILE A 81 0.51 -14.54 6.74
C ILE A 81 0.84 -13.20 6.07
N ALA A 82 -0.11 -12.29 6.09
CA ALA A 82 -0.10 -11.04 5.36
C ALA A 82 0.73 -9.94 6.02
N THR A 83 1.01 -10.05 7.33
CA THR A 83 1.74 -9.02 8.09
C THR A 83 2.66 -9.64 9.13
N GLU A 84 3.70 -8.89 9.51
CA GLU A 84 4.76 -9.31 10.44
C GLU A 84 4.47 -8.94 11.91
N GLY A 85 3.22 -8.60 12.21
CA GLY A 85 2.79 -8.21 13.55
C GLY A 85 2.55 -9.40 14.50
N PRO A 86 1.97 -9.13 15.70
CA PRO A 86 1.78 -10.17 16.72
C PRO A 86 0.94 -11.37 16.26
N LEU A 87 -0.12 -11.16 15.46
CA LEU A 87 -0.93 -12.26 14.90
C LEU A 87 -0.12 -13.10 13.94
N GLY A 88 0.63 -12.45 13.03
CA GLY A 88 1.51 -13.12 12.09
C GLY A 88 2.57 -13.96 12.81
N VAL A 89 3.18 -13.44 13.89
CA VAL A 89 4.17 -14.17 14.70
C VAL A 89 3.55 -15.38 15.41
N ALA A 90 2.35 -15.22 15.98
CA ALA A 90 1.66 -16.31 16.65
C ALA A 90 1.33 -17.44 15.65
N ALA A 91 0.76 -17.10 14.50
CA ALA A 91 0.45 -18.06 13.44
C ALA A 91 1.70 -18.77 12.91
N LYS A 92 2.76 -18.01 12.57
CA LYS A 92 4.04 -18.56 12.13
C LYS A 92 4.56 -19.64 13.08
N ARG A 93 4.58 -19.35 14.39
CA ARG A 93 5.08 -20.29 15.40
C ARG A 93 4.26 -21.58 15.49
N VAL A 94 2.93 -21.48 15.38
CA VAL A 94 2.04 -22.65 15.40
C VAL A 94 2.22 -23.49 14.13
N LEU A 95 2.23 -22.86 12.96
CA LEU A 95 2.38 -23.54 11.68
C LEU A 95 3.74 -24.24 11.55
N GLU A 96 4.82 -23.60 12.03
CA GLU A 96 6.15 -24.22 12.07
C GLU A 96 6.22 -25.42 13.02
N GLU A 97 5.53 -25.35 14.16
CA GLU A 97 5.45 -26.50 15.09
C GLU A 97 4.69 -27.68 14.47
N TRP A 98 3.66 -27.40 13.68
CA TRP A 98 2.91 -28.44 12.99
C TRP A 98 3.58 -28.93 11.70
N GLY A 99 4.69 -28.34 11.28
CA GLY A 99 5.34 -28.65 10.00
C GLY A 99 4.51 -28.22 8.78
N MET A 100 3.55 -27.30 8.97
CA MET A 100 2.68 -26.82 7.90
C MET A 100 3.35 -25.72 7.08
N GLY A 101 3.25 -25.85 5.75
CA GLY A 101 3.73 -24.83 4.83
C GLY A 101 2.84 -23.58 4.85
N TYR A 102 3.46 -22.40 4.79
CA TYR A 102 2.76 -21.11 4.70
C TYR A 102 3.53 -20.15 3.78
N THR A 103 2.84 -19.14 3.31
CA THR A 103 3.42 -18.00 2.58
C THR A 103 3.34 -16.75 3.43
N THR A 104 4.19 -15.78 3.14
CA THR A 104 4.19 -14.47 3.82
C THR A 104 4.13 -13.34 2.81
N ALA A 105 3.88 -12.12 3.28
CA ALA A 105 3.97 -10.93 2.45
C ALA A 105 4.73 -9.81 3.16
N TYR A 106 5.44 -8.99 2.40
CA TYR A 106 6.16 -7.82 2.86
C TYR A 106 5.58 -6.57 2.19
N HIS A 107 4.72 -5.87 2.91
CA HIS A 107 4.00 -4.69 2.39
C HIS A 107 4.58 -3.36 2.82
N THR A 108 5.40 -3.33 3.86
CA THR A 108 5.91 -2.09 4.45
C THR A 108 7.40 -2.21 4.72
N LYS A 109 8.17 -1.20 4.33
CA LYS A 109 9.60 -1.10 4.70
C LYS A 109 9.73 -0.79 6.20
N PHE A 110 9.33 -1.76 7.03
CA PHE A 110 9.31 -1.66 8.48
C PHE A 110 10.63 -1.15 9.08
N PRO A 111 11.81 -1.60 8.61
CA PRO A 111 13.09 -1.10 9.09
C PRO A 111 13.29 0.41 8.88
N ASP A 112 12.91 0.92 7.71
CA ASP A 112 13.02 2.35 7.41
C ASP A 112 11.97 3.17 8.18
N TYR A 113 10.77 2.62 8.32
CA TYR A 113 9.67 3.21 9.06
C TYR A 113 10.02 3.39 10.55
N LEU A 114 10.46 2.33 11.23
CA LEU A 114 10.83 2.39 12.65
C LEU A 114 12.06 3.26 12.91
N LYS A 115 13.04 3.25 12.00
CA LYS A 115 14.19 4.15 12.08
C LYS A 115 13.75 5.62 12.02
N LYS A 116 12.86 5.96 11.05
CA LYS A 116 12.40 7.35 10.85
C LYS A 116 11.54 7.85 12.01
N MET A 117 10.73 6.99 12.61
CA MET A 117 9.76 7.38 13.64
C MET A 117 10.29 7.27 15.06
N PHE A 118 11.07 6.24 15.35
CA PHE A 118 11.49 5.89 16.71
C PHE A 118 12.99 5.82 16.88
N PHE A 119 13.77 6.21 15.87
CA PHE A 119 15.23 6.10 15.85
C PHE A 119 15.72 4.67 16.13
N PHE A 120 14.85 3.66 15.90
CA PHE A 120 15.19 2.27 16.18
C PHE A 120 16.23 1.75 15.17
N PRO A 121 17.25 0.98 15.60
CA PRO A 121 18.30 0.51 14.71
C PRO A 121 17.76 -0.34 13.56
N LYS A 122 18.02 0.08 12.32
CA LYS A 122 17.56 -0.60 11.09
C LYS A 122 18.05 -2.06 11.05
N SER A 123 19.26 -2.34 11.51
CA SER A 123 19.86 -3.68 11.53
C SER A 123 19.05 -4.67 12.37
N LEU A 124 18.56 -4.25 13.54
CA LEU A 124 17.75 -5.10 14.42
C LEU A 124 16.39 -5.42 13.80
N THR A 125 15.74 -4.38 13.23
CA THR A 125 14.46 -4.58 12.54
C THR A 125 14.63 -5.47 11.32
N GLN A 126 15.68 -5.28 10.52
CA GLN A 126 15.96 -6.14 9.36
C GLN A 126 16.21 -7.60 9.76
N ARG A 127 16.89 -7.80 10.88
CA ARG A 127 17.13 -9.14 11.44
C ARG A 127 15.83 -9.83 11.86
N TYR A 128 14.89 -9.05 12.45
CA TYR A 128 13.55 -9.53 12.77
C TYR A 128 12.77 -9.92 11.51
N ILE A 129 12.74 -9.06 10.51
CA ILE A 129 12.02 -9.29 9.23
C ILE A 129 12.61 -10.54 8.53
N ASN A 130 13.93 -10.65 8.45
CA ASN A 130 14.57 -11.83 7.88
C ASN A 130 14.24 -13.12 8.65
N TRP A 131 14.21 -13.07 9.98
CA TRP A 131 13.78 -14.21 10.81
C TRP A 131 12.30 -14.57 10.52
N PHE A 132 11.45 -13.57 10.37
CA PHE A 132 10.02 -13.79 10.13
C PHE A 132 9.78 -14.51 8.80
N HIS A 133 10.43 -14.10 7.73
CA HIS A 133 10.23 -14.66 6.39
C HIS A 133 11.04 -15.95 6.12
N LYS A 134 12.04 -16.26 6.94
CA LYS A 134 13.05 -17.32 6.67
C LYS A 134 12.48 -18.69 6.31
N LYS A 135 11.36 -19.10 6.93
CA LYS A 135 10.75 -20.43 6.76
C LYS A 135 9.47 -20.42 5.92
N SER A 136 9.08 -19.28 5.38
CA SER A 136 7.97 -19.24 4.43
C SER A 136 8.35 -19.95 3.12
N ARG A 137 7.38 -20.56 2.45
CA ARG A 137 7.59 -21.15 1.12
C ARG A 137 8.13 -20.11 0.16
N PHE A 138 7.56 -18.91 0.20
CA PHE A 138 8.03 -17.68 -0.47
C PHE A 138 7.39 -16.46 0.19
N VAL A 139 7.93 -15.29 -0.16
CA VAL A 139 7.48 -13.99 0.33
C VAL A 139 6.86 -13.22 -0.82
N PHE A 140 5.58 -12.86 -0.70
CA PHE A 140 4.99 -11.91 -1.62
C PHE A 140 5.55 -10.52 -1.39
N VAL A 141 6.02 -9.89 -2.44
CA VAL A 141 6.51 -8.52 -2.45
C VAL A 141 5.76 -7.71 -3.50
N PRO A 142 5.58 -6.39 -3.30
CA PRO A 142 4.73 -5.59 -4.19
C PRO A 142 5.40 -5.17 -5.50
N SER A 143 6.72 -5.28 -5.62
CA SER A 143 7.46 -4.85 -6.80
C SER A 143 8.83 -5.54 -6.95
N GLU A 144 9.38 -5.49 -8.16
CA GLU A 144 10.71 -6.03 -8.48
C GLU A 144 11.82 -5.36 -7.67
N SER A 145 11.72 -4.05 -7.45
CA SER A 145 12.68 -3.32 -6.63
C SER A 145 12.74 -3.83 -5.19
N VAL A 146 11.59 -4.18 -4.61
CA VAL A 146 11.54 -4.77 -3.26
C VAL A 146 12.14 -6.18 -3.26
N ALA A 147 11.91 -6.96 -4.31
CA ALA A 147 12.54 -8.27 -4.47
C ALA A 147 14.08 -8.13 -4.53
N TYR A 148 14.56 -7.20 -5.36
CA TYR A 148 15.99 -6.94 -5.52
C TYR A 148 16.68 -6.46 -4.23
N GLU A 149 16.00 -5.65 -3.41
CA GLU A 149 16.51 -5.22 -2.10
C GLU A 149 16.62 -6.36 -1.08
N ASN A 150 15.97 -7.51 -1.33
CA ASN A 150 15.93 -8.65 -0.41
C ASN A 150 16.35 -9.96 -1.12
N PRO A 151 17.57 -10.06 -1.64
CA PRO A 151 18.00 -11.15 -2.52
C PRO A 151 18.05 -12.53 -1.83
N ASN A 152 18.02 -12.56 -0.50
CA ASN A 152 18.03 -13.79 0.28
C ASN A 152 16.62 -14.38 0.49
N TRP A 153 15.57 -13.73 0.00
CA TRP A 153 14.21 -14.23 0.08
C TRP A 153 13.82 -14.93 -1.22
N HIS A 154 13.08 -16.01 -1.12
CA HIS A 154 12.37 -16.57 -2.26
C HIS A 154 11.12 -15.70 -2.47
N THR A 155 11.16 -14.77 -3.41
CA THR A 155 10.10 -13.78 -3.60
C THR A 155 9.19 -14.11 -4.76
N LYS A 156 7.91 -13.68 -4.65
CA LYS A 156 6.96 -13.61 -5.75
C LYS A 156 6.29 -12.24 -5.76
N ILE A 157 6.03 -11.70 -6.94
CA ILE A 157 5.41 -10.39 -7.06
C ILE A 157 3.90 -10.51 -6.83
N LEU A 158 3.41 -9.85 -5.79
CA LEU A 158 1.98 -9.67 -5.57
C LEU A 158 1.53 -8.42 -6.31
N GLY A 159 0.96 -8.62 -7.47
CA GLY A 159 0.39 -7.55 -8.27
C GLY A 159 -0.62 -6.70 -7.47
N LYS A 160 -0.88 -5.51 -7.97
CA LYS A 160 -1.90 -4.61 -7.44
C LYS A 160 -2.91 -4.31 -8.55
N GLY A 161 -4.03 -3.76 -8.17
CA GLY A 161 -5.06 -3.29 -9.08
C GLY A 161 -5.62 -1.96 -8.60
N TYR A 162 -6.54 -1.42 -9.35
CA TYR A 162 -7.33 -0.26 -8.96
C TYR A 162 -8.82 -0.54 -9.17
N ASN A 163 -9.67 0.24 -8.51
CA ASN A 163 -11.12 0.13 -8.66
C ASN A 163 -11.55 0.76 -9.98
N THR A 164 -12.51 0.16 -10.67
CA THR A 164 -13.04 0.62 -11.97
C THR A 164 -13.69 2.01 -11.93
N VAL A 165 -13.92 2.56 -10.74
CA VAL A 165 -14.35 3.96 -10.56
C VAL A 165 -13.24 4.95 -10.99
N PHE A 166 -11.98 4.54 -10.87
CA PHE A 166 -10.82 5.32 -11.34
C PHE A 166 -10.67 5.10 -12.85
N LYS A 167 -11.09 6.09 -13.62
CA LYS A 167 -11.04 6.09 -15.09
C LYS A 167 -10.79 7.50 -15.60
N PRO A 168 -10.17 7.66 -16.78
CA PRO A 168 -9.93 8.98 -17.32
C PRO A 168 -11.24 9.67 -17.72
N ILE A 169 -11.21 11.00 -17.71
CA ILE A 169 -12.23 11.86 -18.28
C ILE A 169 -11.59 12.80 -19.30
N THR A 170 -12.41 13.37 -20.18
CA THR A 170 -11.96 14.46 -21.04
C THR A 170 -11.77 15.71 -20.18
N LYS A 171 -10.51 16.10 -19.95
CA LYS A 171 -10.19 17.31 -19.19
C LYS A 171 -10.39 18.58 -20.02
N LYS A 172 -10.92 19.60 -19.36
CA LYS A 172 -10.84 20.98 -19.86
C LYS A 172 -9.48 21.56 -19.46
N ALA A 173 -8.91 22.38 -20.32
CA ALA A 173 -7.69 23.10 -19.97
C ALA A 173 -8.01 24.11 -18.85
N ASN A 174 -7.28 24.01 -17.74
CA ASN A 174 -7.38 24.95 -16.63
C ASN A 174 -6.23 25.95 -16.69
N GLU A 175 -6.52 27.23 -16.44
CA GLU A 175 -5.49 28.26 -16.31
C GLU A 175 -4.60 28.02 -15.07
N ILE A 176 -5.23 27.60 -13.96
CA ILE A 176 -4.54 27.26 -12.72
C ILE A 176 -4.39 25.73 -12.65
N LYS A 177 -3.16 25.25 -12.60
CA LYS A 177 -2.85 23.83 -12.54
C LYS A 177 -3.01 23.27 -11.13
N THR A 178 -3.69 22.13 -11.00
CA THR A 178 -3.91 21.47 -9.70
C THR A 178 -2.88 20.39 -9.44
N LEU A 179 -2.14 20.53 -8.34
CA LEU A 179 -1.26 19.51 -7.79
C LEU A 179 -1.99 18.76 -6.69
N LEU A 180 -2.05 17.44 -6.79
CA LEU A 180 -2.79 16.59 -5.85
C LEU A 180 -1.85 15.69 -5.04
N TYR A 181 -2.08 15.63 -3.74
CA TYR A 181 -1.57 14.58 -2.85
C TYR A 181 -2.73 13.76 -2.30
N VAL A 182 -2.60 12.44 -2.29
CA VAL A 182 -3.57 11.52 -1.65
C VAL A 182 -2.83 10.60 -0.71
N GLY A 183 -3.25 10.56 0.55
CA GLY A 183 -2.67 9.67 1.54
C GLY A 183 -2.74 10.18 2.98
N ARG A 184 -2.10 9.43 3.89
CA ARG A 184 -1.99 9.84 5.30
C ARG A 184 -1.14 11.12 5.40
N VAL A 185 -1.64 12.08 6.16
CA VAL A 185 -0.94 13.35 6.44
C VAL A 185 0.01 13.16 7.63
N SER A 186 1.20 12.61 7.36
CA SER A 186 2.15 12.19 8.39
C SER A 186 3.60 12.31 7.94
N LYS A 187 4.53 12.33 8.90
CA LYS A 187 5.97 12.55 8.65
C LYS A 187 6.61 11.50 7.75
N GLU A 188 6.24 10.23 7.90
CA GLU A 188 6.79 9.14 7.10
C GLU A 188 6.41 9.26 5.62
N LYS A 189 5.27 9.91 5.31
CA LYS A 189 4.83 10.20 3.95
C LYS A 189 5.50 11.42 3.32
N ASN A 190 6.33 12.13 4.06
CA ASN A 190 7.11 13.27 3.57
C ASN A 190 6.24 14.38 2.95
N ILE A 191 4.99 14.50 3.43
CA ILE A 191 3.99 15.42 2.85
C ILE A 191 4.42 16.89 2.90
N GLU A 192 5.31 17.27 3.81
CA GLU A 192 5.84 18.62 3.88
C GLU A 192 6.60 19.00 2.60
N ASP A 193 7.30 18.02 1.97
CA ASP A 193 7.96 18.24 0.68
C ASP A 193 6.94 18.60 -0.43
N PHE A 194 5.71 18.05 -0.38
CA PHE A 194 4.61 18.44 -1.27
C PHE A 194 4.10 19.85 -0.96
N CYS A 195 3.84 20.14 0.32
CA CYS A 195 3.31 21.44 0.74
C CYS A 195 4.27 22.59 0.37
N SER A 196 5.57 22.35 0.43
CA SER A 196 6.63 23.33 0.14
C SER A 196 6.88 23.58 -1.35
N ILE A 197 6.29 22.80 -2.26
CA ILE A 197 6.41 23.04 -3.70
C ILE A 197 5.86 24.44 -4.02
N TYR A 198 6.71 25.23 -4.70
CA TYR A 198 6.31 26.51 -5.21
C TYR A 198 6.48 26.54 -6.74
N ILE A 199 5.37 26.57 -7.46
CA ILE A 199 5.30 26.72 -8.91
C ILE A 199 4.20 27.75 -9.17
N PRO A 200 4.50 28.92 -9.77
CA PRO A 200 3.49 29.92 -10.08
C PRO A 200 2.35 29.35 -10.94
N GLY A 201 1.12 29.77 -10.68
CA GLY A 201 -0.06 29.27 -11.40
C GLY A 201 -0.50 27.86 -10.99
N THR A 202 -0.08 27.38 -9.82
CA THR A 202 -0.54 26.08 -9.28
C THR A 202 -1.36 26.24 -8.00
N HIS A 203 -2.35 25.35 -7.84
CA HIS A 203 -3.12 25.15 -6.63
C HIS A 203 -2.77 23.75 -6.05
N LYS A 204 -2.63 23.64 -4.72
CA LYS A 204 -2.25 22.41 -4.03
C LYS A 204 -3.40 21.85 -3.21
N VAL A 205 -3.78 20.60 -3.48
CA VAL A 205 -4.87 19.89 -2.80
C VAL A 205 -4.34 18.63 -2.10
N VAL A 206 -4.73 18.47 -0.83
CA VAL A 206 -4.39 17.31 0.01
C VAL A 206 -5.66 16.55 0.36
N VAL A 207 -5.78 15.34 -0.17
CA VAL A 207 -6.83 14.38 0.21
C VAL A 207 -6.27 13.41 1.23
N GLY A 208 -6.87 13.39 2.42
CA GLY A 208 -6.46 12.53 3.53
C GLY A 208 -6.45 13.25 4.87
N ASN A 209 -6.06 12.51 5.90
CA ASN A 209 -5.97 13.03 7.26
C ASN A 209 -4.76 12.42 7.97
N GLY A 210 -4.37 12.99 9.12
CA GLY A 210 -3.27 12.47 9.90
C GLY A 210 -2.69 13.49 10.89
N PRO A 211 -1.70 13.07 11.69
CA PRO A 211 -1.19 13.86 12.81
C PRO A 211 -0.54 15.20 12.38
N GLU A 212 0.03 15.28 11.18
CA GLU A 212 0.69 16.50 10.70
C GLU A 212 -0.27 17.56 10.13
N LYS A 213 -1.55 17.22 9.87
CA LYS A 213 -2.51 18.11 9.19
C LYS A 213 -2.63 19.47 9.87
N LYS A 214 -2.78 19.49 11.21
CA LYS A 214 -2.98 20.75 11.97
C LYS A 214 -1.73 21.65 11.88
N ARG A 215 -0.54 21.07 11.95
CA ARG A 215 0.73 21.79 11.83
C ARG A 215 0.92 22.35 10.41
N LEU A 216 0.77 21.49 9.40
CA LEU A 216 0.99 21.87 8.01
C LEU A 216 -0.01 22.92 7.51
N LYS A 217 -1.28 22.81 7.90
CA LYS A 217 -2.29 23.83 7.56
C LYS A 217 -1.96 25.21 8.12
N LYS A 218 -1.23 25.28 9.26
CA LYS A 218 -0.78 26.57 9.82
C LYS A 218 0.43 27.12 9.08
N ILE A 219 1.35 26.27 8.63
CA ILE A 219 2.61 26.68 7.96
C ILE A 219 2.34 27.00 6.47
N TYR A 220 1.45 26.24 5.82
CA TYR A 220 1.12 26.34 4.40
C TYR A 220 -0.37 26.66 4.21
N PRO A 221 -0.80 27.90 4.47
CA PRO A 221 -2.21 28.28 4.40
C PRO A 221 -2.79 28.26 2.97
N ASP A 222 -1.93 28.28 1.97
CA ASP A 222 -2.24 28.15 0.54
C ASP A 222 -2.56 26.73 0.08
N VAL A 223 -2.33 25.74 0.95
CA VAL A 223 -2.62 24.33 0.66
C VAL A 223 -4.02 23.95 1.17
N GLU A 224 -4.85 23.44 0.27
CA GLU A 224 -6.20 22.99 0.60
C GLU A 224 -6.19 21.56 1.18
N PHE A 225 -6.71 21.38 2.41
CA PHE A 225 -6.82 20.07 3.08
C PHE A 225 -8.30 19.65 3.17
N VAL A 226 -8.74 18.79 2.26
CA VAL A 226 -10.16 18.39 2.11
C VAL A 226 -10.58 17.19 2.98
N GLY A 227 -9.64 16.55 3.68
CA GLY A 227 -9.93 15.36 4.48
C GLY A 227 -10.00 14.08 3.67
N TYR A 228 -10.54 13.00 4.28
CA TYR A 228 -10.70 11.73 3.56
C TYR A 228 -11.77 11.83 2.47
N LYS A 229 -11.48 11.20 1.33
CA LYS A 229 -12.40 10.96 0.21
C LYS A 229 -12.28 9.50 -0.22
N PHE A 230 -13.36 8.93 -0.74
CA PHE A 230 -13.42 7.52 -1.13
C PHE A 230 -14.24 7.37 -2.41
N GLY A 231 -14.03 6.26 -3.13
CA GLY A 231 -14.84 5.90 -4.30
C GLY A 231 -14.89 7.00 -5.36
N LYS A 232 -16.08 7.40 -5.76
CA LYS A 232 -16.29 8.43 -6.81
C LYS A 232 -15.74 9.80 -6.41
N ASP A 233 -15.96 10.22 -5.15
CA ASP A 233 -15.45 11.51 -4.68
C ASP A 233 -13.92 11.58 -4.76
N LEU A 234 -13.23 10.47 -4.47
CA LEU A 234 -11.77 10.41 -4.63
C LEU A 234 -11.36 10.41 -6.11
N ALA A 235 -12.10 9.70 -6.95
CA ALA A 235 -11.84 9.67 -8.39
C ALA A 235 -11.93 11.07 -9.03
N GLU A 236 -12.89 11.90 -8.62
CA GLU A 236 -13.03 13.28 -9.08
C GLU A 236 -11.78 14.11 -8.77
N TYR A 237 -11.21 13.99 -7.56
CA TYR A 237 -9.95 14.68 -7.23
C TYR A 237 -8.78 14.23 -8.13
N TYR A 238 -8.65 12.94 -8.43
CA TYR A 238 -7.63 12.48 -9.37
C TYR A 238 -7.90 12.99 -10.78
N GLN A 239 -9.14 12.94 -11.24
CA GLN A 239 -9.56 13.40 -12.57
C GLN A 239 -9.33 14.90 -12.78
N ASP A 240 -9.57 15.73 -11.76
CA ASP A 240 -9.39 17.18 -11.82
C ASP A 240 -7.92 17.60 -11.68
N ALA A 241 -7.07 16.78 -11.06
CA ALA A 241 -5.68 17.11 -10.85
C ALA A 241 -4.86 17.07 -12.15
N ASP A 242 -3.99 18.04 -12.38
CA ASP A 242 -3.03 18.04 -13.51
C ASP A 242 -1.82 17.16 -13.25
N VAL A 243 -1.36 17.09 -11.98
CA VAL A 243 -0.27 16.21 -11.57
C VAL A 243 -0.57 15.64 -10.20
N PHE A 244 -0.46 14.34 -10.07
CA PHE A 244 -0.41 13.65 -8.79
C PHE A 244 1.02 13.66 -8.26
N VAL A 245 1.23 14.15 -7.04
CA VAL A 245 2.56 14.25 -6.44
C VAL A 245 2.69 13.26 -5.30
N PHE A 246 3.67 12.37 -5.39
CA PHE A 246 3.95 11.34 -4.41
C PHE A 246 5.30 11.56 -3.71
N PRO A 247 5.33 12.31 -2.59
CA PRO A 247 6.58 12.70 -1.92
C PRO A 247 7.17 11.61 -1.02
N SER A 248 6.50 10.47 -0.86
CA SER A 248 6.94 9.39 0.02
C SER A 248 8.24 8.76 -0.45
N LYS A 249 9.14 8.47 0.51
CA LYS A 249 10.43 7.81 0.29
C LYS A 249 10.50 6.40 0.88
N THR A 250 9.41 5.92 1.49
CA THR A 250 9.40 4.68 2.27
C THR A 250 8.31 3.69 1.86
N ASP A 251 7.48 4.04 0.89
CA ASP A 251 6.45 3.13 0.38
C ASP A 251 7.08 2.03 -0.49
N THR A 252 6.50 0.85 -0.41
CA THR A 252 6.93 -0.32 -1.19
C THR A 252 6.30 -0.38 -2.57
N PHE A 253 5.14 0.28 -2.75
CA PHE A 253 4.42 0.37 -4.03
C PHE A 253 3.77 1.75 -4.21
N GLY A 254 2.76 2.08 -3.40
CA GLY A 254 1.95 3.30 -3.55
C GLY A 254 0.76 3.07 -4.51
N ILE A 255 -0.28 2.37 -4.04
CA ILE A 255 -1.52 2.12 -4.83
C ILE A 255 -2.10 3.42 -5.37
N VAL A 256 -2.00 4.51 -4.62
CA VAL A 256 -2.47 5.86 -5.01
C VAL A 256 -1.80 6.40 -6.29
N VAL A 257 -0.56 5.96 -6.60
CA VAL A 257 0.13 6.27 -7.88
C VAL A 257 -0.60 5.60 -9.03
N LEU A 258 -0.95 4.33 -8.85
CA LEU A 258 -1.71 3.55 -9.84
C LEU A 258 -3.12 4.11 -10.05
N GLU A 259 -3.80 4.52 -8.96
CA GLU A 259 -5.13 5.15 -9.02
C GLU A 259 -5.11 6.47 -9.79
N ALA A 260 -4.08 7.30 -9.57
CA ALA A 260 -3.89 8.54 -10.31
C ALA A 260 -3.71 8.28 -11.82
N MET A 261 -2.83 7.34 -12.17
CA MET A 261 -2.60 6.98 -13.58
C MET A 261 -3.84 6.35 -14.22
N ALA A 262 -4.64 5.61 -13.47
CA ALA A 262 -5.92 5.07 -13.94
C ALA A 262 -6.94 6.17 -14.26
N CYS A 263 -6.85 7.32 -13.62
CA CYS A 263 -7.62 8.51 -13.95
C CYS A 263 -6.98 9.36 -15.08
N GLY A 264 -5.86 8.91 -15.65
CA GLY A 264 -5.11 9.65 -16.66
C GLY A 264 -4.25 10.77 -16.09
N THR A 265 -4.02 10.80 -14.78
CA THR A 265 -3.26 11.85 -14.11
C THR A 265 -1.81 11.42 -13.93
N PRO A 266 -0.85 12.13 -14.55
CA PRO A 266 0.56 11.78 -14.46
C PRO A 266 1.10 11.94 -13.05
N ALA A 267 2.07 11.09 -12.67
CA ALA A 267 2.64 11.06 -11.34
C ALA A 267 4.04 11.65 -11.28
N ALA A 268 4.26 12.55 -10.31
CA ALA A 268 5.58 13.09 -9.97
C ALA A 268 6.05 12.52 -8.63
N ALA A 269 7.23 11.92 -8.59
CA ALA A 269 7.73 11.26 -7.38
C ALA A 269 9.25 11.35 -7.23
N TYR A 270 9.75 10.94 -6.06
CA TYR A 270 11.17 10.65 -5.88
C TYR A 270 11.56 9.33 -6.55
N PRO A 271 12.81 9.17 -7.04
CA PRO A 271 13.28 7.94 -7.69
C PRO A 271 13.61 6.84 -6.66
N VAL A 272 12.60 6.43 -5.90
CA VAL A 272 12.70 5.43 -4.84
C VAL A 272 11.84 4.20 -5.17
N THR A 273 12.07 3.11 -4.44
CA THR A 273 11.29 1.87 -4.52
C THR A 273 9.79 2.15 -4.44
N GLY A 274 9.01 1.46 -5.23
CA GLY A 274 7.58 1.69 -5.41
C GLY A 274 7.31 2.60 -6.61
N PRO A 275 7.49 3.92 -6.51
CA PRO A 275 7.32 4.83 -7.65
C PRO A 275 8.15 4.47 -8.88
N LYS A 276 9.45 4.13 -8.70
CA LYS A 276 10.32 3.77 -9.83
C LYS A 276 9.92 2.48 -10.56
N ASP A 277 9.10 1.63 -9.92
CA ASP A 277 8.58 0.41 -10.52
C ASP A 277 7.29 0.65 -11.34
N GLN A 278 6.68 1.83 -11.17
CA GLN A 278 5.41 2.20 -11.82
C GLN A 278 5.58 3.35 -12.82
N ILE A 279 6.46 4.31 -12.51
CA ILE A 279 6.64 5.53 -13.31
C ILE A 279 7.64 5.28 -14.42
N ILE A 280 7.19 5.47 -15.66
CA ILE A 280 8.00 5.50 -16.87
C ILE A 280 8.17 6.96 -17.26
N ASN A 281 9.37 7.51 -17.05
CA ASN A 281 9.66 8.92 -17.33
C ASN A 281 9.33 9.27 -18.79
N GLY A 282 8.59 10.35 -18.98
CA GLY A 282 8.16 10.81 -20.30
C GLY A 282 6.89 10.15 -20.83
N LEU A 283 6.32 9.17 -20.13
CA LEU A 283 5.12 8.46 -20.56
C LEU A 283 3.95 8.60 -19.60
N ASN A 284 4.12 8.23 -18.32
CA ASN A 284 3.05 8.27 -17.33
C ASN A 284 3.39 9.11 -16.09
N GLY A 285 4.56 9.72 -16.08
CA GLY A 285 5.03 10.54 -14.98
C GLY A 285 6.51 10.84 -15.09
N TYR A 286 7.05 11.38 -14.01
CA TYR A 286 8.48 11.62 -13.86
C TYR A 286 8.95 11.36 -12.44
N THR A 287 10.13 10.74 -12.32
CA THR A 287 10.84 10.64 -11.06
C THR A 287 12.05 11.58 -11.06
N SER A 288 12.25 12.34 -9.98
CA SER A 288 13.38 13.26 -9.82
C SER A 288 13.73 13.43 -8.34
N HIS A 289 15.00 13.77 -8.06
CA HIS A 289 15.42 14.22 -6.72
C HIS A 289 14.84 15.60 -6.35
N SER A 290 14.33 16.34 -7.33
CA SER A 290 13.54 17.57 -7.18
C SER A 290 12.09 17.29 -7.58
N LEU A 291 11.16 17.29 -6.63
CA LEU A 291 9.72 17.11 -6.92
C LEU A 291 9.19 18.21 -7.84
N SER A 292 9.63 19.46 -7.67
CA SER A 292 9.22 20.56 -8.55
C SER A 292 9.62 20.31 -10.00
N ASN A 293 10.83 19.76 -10.24
CA ASN A 293 11.26 19.40 -11.60
C ASN A 293 10.42 18.26 -12.17
N ALA A 294 10.11 17.23 -11.36
CA ALA A 294 9.23 16.16 -11.79
C ALA A 294 7.82 16.67 -12.16
N VAL A 295 7.26 17.57 -11.35
CA VAL A 295 5.96 18.20 -11.60
C VAL A 295 5.95 18.98 -12.90
N LEU A 296 6.96 19.84 -13.12
CA LEU A 296 7.04 20.66 -14.34
C LEU A 296 7.07 19.80 -15.62
N GLN A 297 7.78 18.68 -15.58
CA GLN A 297 7.84 17.76 -16.71
C GLN A 297 6.52 17.02 -16.93
N CYS A 298 5.75 16.72 -15.87
CA CYS A 298 4.46 16.06 -15.97
C CYS A 298 3.38 16.89 -16.70
N PHE A 299 3.47 18.23 -16.68
CA PHE A 299 2.46 19.09 -17.35
C PHE A 299 2.36 18.90 -18.87
N ALA A 300 3.40 18.33 -19.50
CA ALA A 300 3.44 18.08 -20.93
C ALA A 300 2.90 16.70 -21.34
N LEU A 301 2.54 15.85 -20.38
CA LEU A 301 2.12 14.47 -20.65
C LEU A 301 0.64 14.40 -21.06
N ASP A 302 0.37 13.50 -22.01
CA ASP A 302 -0.99 13.22 -22.48
C ASP A 302 -1.72 12.27 -21.52
N ASN A 303 -2.88 12.67 -21.04
CA ASN A 303 -3.69 11.94 -20.07
C ASN A 303 -4.11 10.55 -20.56
N GLN A 304 -4.42 10.41 -21.87
CA GLN A 304 -4.79 9.12 -22.44
C GLN A 304 -3.59 8.18 -22.54
N ALA A 305 -2.42 8.72 -22.86
CA ALA A 305 -1.17 7.94 -22.86
C ALA A 305 -0.84 7.45 -21.45
N VAL A 306 -1.00 8.30 -20.43
CA VAL A 306 -0.85 7.91 -19.01
C VAL A 306 -1.75 6.73 -18.67
N TYR A 307 -3.06 6.83 -18.94
CA TYR A 307 -4.03 5.76 -18.68
C TYR A 307 -3.66 4.46 -19.42
N ASN A 308 -3.24 4.56 -20.67
CA ASN A 308 -2.90 3.39 -21.49
C ASN A 308 -1.78 2.53 -20.88
N THR A 309 -0.92 3.09 -20.03
CA THR A 309 0.14 2.34 -19.32
C THR A 309 -0.40 1.40 -18.25
N VAL A 310 -1.60 1.66 -17.73
CA VAL A 310 -2.18 0.92 -16.60
C VAL A 310 -3.56 0.30 -16.89
N LYS A 311 -4.14 0.51 -18.08
CA LYS A 311 -5.50 0.05 -18.44
C LYS A 311 -5.73 -1.45 -18.25
N ASP A 312 -4.68 -2.25 -18.40
CA ASP A 312 -4.73 -3.70 -18.30
C ASP A 312 -4.44 -4.23 -16.89
N VAL A 313 -4.16 -3.34 -15.93
CA VAL A 313 -3.94 -3.68 -14.53
C VAL A 313 -5.29 -3.81 -13.82
N SER A 314 -5.51 -4.91 -13.11
CA SER A 314 -6.76 -5.13 -12.39
C SER A 314 -6.57 -6.00 -11.15
N TRP A 315 -7.46 -5.84 -10.17
CA TRP A 315 -7.49 -6.71 -9.00
C TRP A 315 -7.78 -8.15 -9.35
N LYS A 316 -8.58 -8.41 -10.40
CA LYS A 316 -8.85 -9.77 -10.88
C LYS A 316 -7.56 -10.48 -11.30
N LYS A 317 -6.74 -9.85 -12.15
CA LYS A 317 -5.45 -10.41 -12.56
C LYS A 317 -4.50 -10.63 -11.37
N SER A 318 -4.48 -9.68 -10.42
CA SER A 318 -3.68 -9.79 -9.20
C SER A 318 -4.15 -10.95 -8.32
N THR A 319 -5.46 -11.17 -8.24
CA THR A 319 -6.05 -12.28 -7.48
C THR A 319 -5.75 -13.63 -8.15
N ASP A 320 -5.91 -13.72 -9.47
CA ASP A 320 -5.61 -14.95 -10.21
C ASP A 320 -4.14 -15.34 -10.03
N LYS A 321 -3.22 -14.36 -10.12
CA LYS A 321 -1.79 -14.59 -9.87
C LYS A 321 -1.50 -14.99 -8.43
N PHE A 322 -2.16 -14.36 -7.45
CA PHE A 322 -2.05 -14.74 -6.04
C PHE A 322 -2.45 -16.19 -5.82
N LEU A 323 -3.58 -16.63 -6.39
CA LEU A 323 -4.09 -17.99 -6.27
C LEU A 323 -3.16 -19.00 -6.93
N GLU A 324 -2.72 -18.72 -8.16
CA GLU A 324 -1.73 -19.54 -8.88
C GLU A 324 -0.45 -19.74 -8.05
N ASP A 325 0.03 -18.66 -7.43
CA ASP A 325 1.28 -18.70 -6.68
C ASP A 325 1.15 -19.44 -5.34
N ILE A 326 0.01 -19.36 -4.64
CA ILE A 326 -0.14 -20.06 -3.34
C ILE A 326 -0.45 -21.56 -3.50
N GLU A 327 -0.94 -22.02 -4.64
CA GLU A 327 -1.19 -23.44 -4.93
C GLU A 327 0.11 -24.23 -5.09
#